data_59d2c11d129815c30a439a3e53a25834
#
_entry.id   59d2c11d129815c30a439a3e53a25834
#
_cell.length_a   1.000
_cell.length_b   1.000
_cell.length_c   1.000
_cell.angle_alpha   90.00
_cell.angle_beta   90.00
_cell.angle_gamma   90.00
#
_symmetry.space_group_name_H-M   'P 1'
#
loop_
_entity.id
_entity.type
_entity.pdbx_description
1 polymer ?
#
loop_
_entity_poly.entity_id
_entity_poly.type
_entity_poly.pdbx_seq_one_letter_code
_entity_poly.pdbx_strand_id
1 'polypeptide(L)'
;MKVWIIIVLLVLGIGSYVYFTVNNNVVLEEDSPLVNSNEFDAAMEDMKDKVVEMDENINNKANLIAEGDFKEKAHHVEGKALLIENEGKKIVRFEDFDTINGPALYIYLSSDLGDGDFVDLGPIKATKGNINYEIPEGVDTEKYNKVLIWCRPFSVLFSYAELK
;
A
#
# COMPACT_ATOMS: atom_id res chain seq x y z
N MET A 1 -4.58 13.24 66.96
CA MET A 1 -5.09 14.17 65.92
C MET A 1 -4.14 14.34 64.72
N LYS A 2 -2.85 14.61 64.88
CA LYS A 2 -1.92 14.84 63.76
C LYS A 2 -1.73 13.65 62.80
N VAL A 3 -1.71 12.42 63.29
CA VAL A 3 -1.52 11.19 62.49
C VAL A 3 -2.74 10.91 61.57
N TRP A 4 -3.94 11.18 62.08
CA TRP A 4 -5.17 11.02 61.30
C TRP A 4 -5.27 12.01 60.10
N ILE A 5 -4.83 13.22 60.32
CA ILE A 5 -4.81 14.24 59.25
C ILE A 5 -3.83 13.84 58.14
N ILE A 6 -2.67 13.27 58.51
CA ILE A 6 -1.67 12.80 57.50
C ILE A 6 -2.22 11.62 56.69
N ILE A 7 -2.92 10.68 57.34
CA ILE A 7 -3.53 9.53 56.64
C ILE A 7 -4.63 10.00 55.69
N VAL A 8 -5.49 10.93 56.07
CA VAL A 8 -6.55 11.49 55.21
C VAL A 8 -5.96 12.23 54.00
N LEU A 9 -4.88 12.99 54.21
CA LEU A 9 -4.21 13.68 53.11
C LEU A 9 -3.52 12.70 52.14
N LEU A 10 -2.94 11.61 52.64
CA LEU A 10 -2.36 10.54 51.82
C LEU A 10 -3.43 9.82 50.98
N VAL A 11 -4.56 9.48 51.57
CA VAL A 11 -5.67 8.82 50.85
C VAL A 11 -6.28 9.74 49.79
N LEU A 12 -6.44 11.01 50.08
CA LEU A 12 -6.91 12.01 49.10
C LEU A 12 -5.87 12.24 47.96
N GLY A 13 -4.58 12.24 48.29
CA GLY A 13 -3.50 12.35 47.31
C GLY A 13 -3.43 11.14 46.40
N ILE A 14 -3.54 9.92 46.92
CA ILE A 14 -3.57 8.69 46.11
C ILE A 14 -4.84 8.61 45.28
N GLY A 15 -6.00 8.96 45.85
CA GLY A 15 -7.27 9.00 45.13
C GLY A 15 -7.24 10.00 43.96
N SER A 16 -6.67 11.19 44.20
CA SER A 16 -6.49 12.21 43.13
C SER A 16 -5.50 11.76 42.08
N TYR A 17 -4.42 11.11 42.45
CA TYR A 17 -3.42 10.57 41.52
C TYR A 17 -4.01 9.42 40.67
N VAL A 18 -4.74 8.48 41.29
CA VAL A 18 -5.40 7.39 40.56
C VAL A 18 -6.51 7.94 39.65
N TYR A 19 -7.30 8.89 40.11
CA TYR A 19 -8.32 9.54 39.30
C TYR A 19 -7.70 10.27 38.11
N PHE A 20 -6.58 10.98 38.31
CA PHE A 20 -5.86 11.68 37.26
C PHE A 20 -5.24 10.70 36.23
N THR A 21 -4.64 9.59 36.68
CA THR A 21 -4.05 8.59 35.81
C THR A 21 -5.09 7.77 35.02
N VAL A 22 -6.25 7.48 35.64
CA VAL A 22 -7.35 6.75 34.98
C VAL A 22 -8.11 7.63 33.98
N ASN A 23 -8.26 8.92 34.27
CA ASN A 23 -8.95 9.85 33.37
C ASN A 23 -8.06 10.39 32.24
N ASN A 24 -6.74 10.19 32.33
CA ASN A 24 -5.79 10.56 31.25
C ASN A 24 -5.41 9.36 30.34
N ASN A 25 -6.08 8.23 30.44
CA ASN A 25 -6.19 7.31 29.33
C ASN A 25 -7.14 7.94 28.28
N VAL A 26 -6.75 9.08 27.75
CA VAL A 26 -7.13 9.48 26.42
C VAL A 26 -6.53 8.39 25.54
N VAL A 27 -7.33 7.42 25.15
CA VAL A 27 -7.09 6.70 23.91
C VAL A 27 -7.06 7.79 22.88
N LEU A 28 -5.85 8.19 22.49
CA LEU A 28 -5.64 8.83 21.22
C LEU A 28 -6.00 7.71 20.22
N GLU A 29 -7.29 7.60 19.88
CA GLU A 29 -7.63 7.23 18.52
C GLU A 29 -6.97 8.32 17.69
N GLU A 30 -5.75 8.05 17.25
CA GLU A 30 -5.24 8.67 16.07
C GLU A 30 -6.19 8.22 14.95
N ASP A 31 -7.28 8.96 14.80
CA ASP A 31 -7.90 9.09 13.51
C ASP A 31 -6.74 9.51 12.60
N SER A 32 -6.24 8.56 11.82
CA SER A 32 -5.29 8.87 10.77
C SER A 32 -5.94 9.97 9.93
N PRO A 33 -5.45 11.20 9.94
CA PRO A 33 -6.14 12.32 9.31
C PRO A 33 -6.13 12.23 7.78
N LEU A 34 -5.74 11.09 7.22
CA LEU A 34 -5.39 10.93 5.82
C LEU A 34 -6.37 10.10 4.99
N VAL A 35 -7.32 9.41 5.61
CA VAL A 35 -8.35 8.69 4.83
C VAL A 35 -9.71 9.06 5.40
N ASN A 36 -10.39 9.99 4.76
CA ASN A 36 -11.84 10.12 4.93
C ASN A 36 -12.46 8.87 4.31
N SER A 37 -12.76 7.86 5.15
CA SER A 37 -13.29 6.58 4.70
C SER A 37 -14.52 6.75 3.80
N ASN A 38 -15.37 7.73 4.08
CA ASN A 38 -16.56 8.01 3.28
C ASN A 38 -16.23 8.53 1.87
N GLU A 39 -15.18 9.34 1.72
CA GLU A 39 -14.74 9.82 0.39
C GLU A 39 -14.05 8.71 -0.40
N PHE A 40 -13.27 7.87 0.26
CA PHE A 40 -12.66 6.70 -0.37
C PHE A 40 -13.73 5.71 -0.84
N ASP A 41 -14.67 5.35 0.03
CA ASP A 41 -15.75 4.41 -0.30
C ASP A 41 -16.63 4.92 -1.45
N ALA A 42 -16.96 6.22 -1.46
CA ALA A 42 -17.70 6.84 -2.56
C ALA A 42 -16.91 6.84 -3.88
N ALA A 43 -15.63 7.14 -3.85
CA ALA A 43 -14.78 7.11 -5.04
C ALA A 43 -14.56 5.68 -5.56
N MET A 44 -14.49 4.68 -4.68
CA MET A 44 -14.42 3.27 -5.04
C MET A 44 -15.72 2.80 -5.71
N GLU A 45 -16.90 3.20 -5.19
CA GLU A 45 -18.19 2.80 -5.75
C GLU A 45 -18.33 3.23 -7.20
N ASP A 46 -17.81 4.40 -7.57
CA ASP A 46 -17.82 4.91 -8.95
C ASP A 46 -16.85 4.16 -9.90
N MET A 47 -15.82 3.52 -9.37
CA MET A 47 -14.70 3.01 -10.17
C MET A 47 -14.59 1.48 -10.18
N LYS A 48 -14.94 0.79 -9.11
CA LYS A 48 -14.67 -0.64 -8.89
C LYS A 48 -15.14 -1.56 -10.01
N ASP A 49 -16.25 -1.23 -10.66
CA ASP A 49 -16.86 -2.04 -11.72
C ASP A 49 -16.39 -1.62 -13.15
N LYS A 50 -15.51 -0.63 -13.25
CA LYS A 50 -14.96 -0.19 -14.54
C LYS A 50 -13.76 -1.05 -14.91
N VAL A 51 -13.98 -2.09 -15.70
CA VAL A 51 -12.93 -2.96 -16.22
C VAL A 51 -12.27 -2.32 -17.42
N VAL A 52 -10.93 -2.25 -17.41
CA VAL A 52 -10.10 -1.88 -18.55
C VAL A 52 -9.22 -3.07 -18.88
N GLU A 53 -9.41 -3.67 -20.06
CA GLU A 53 -8.63 -4.81 -20.52
C GLU A 53 -7.50 -4.37 -21.45
N MET A 54 -6.34 -5.01 -21.30
CA MET A 54 -5.17 -4.77 -22.16
C MET A 54 -4.36 -6.07 -22.30
N ASP A 55 -3.86 -6.32 -23.49
CA ASP A 55 -3.00 -7.46 -23.76
C ASP A 55 -1.80 -7.01 -24.58
N GLU A 56 -0.76 -6.56 -23.91
CA GLU A 56 0.50 -6.14 -24.51
C GLU A 56 1.41 -7.35 -24.75
N ASN A 57 1.93 -7.45 -25.96
CA ASN A 57 2.89 -8.50 -26.31
C ASN A 57 4.30 -8.13 -25.84
N ILE A 58 5.10 -9.17 -25.64
CA ILE A 58 6.54 -9.04 -25.42
C ILE A 58 7.30 -9.89 -26.43
N ASN A 59 8.52 -9.45 -26.78
CA ASN A 59 9.38 -10.19 -27.69
C ASN A 59 9.80 -11.54 -27.08
N ASN A 60 9.82 -12.60 -27.89
CA ASN A 60 10.25 -13.95 -27.50
C ASN A 60 11.72 -14.05 -27.03
N LYS A 61 12.48 -12.96 -27.09
CA LYS A 61 13.87 -12.86 -26.59
C LYS A 61 13.97 -12.23 -25.19
N ALA A 62 12.86 -11.94 -24.54
CA ALA A 62 12.87 -11.40 -23.20
C ALA A 62 13.42 -12.43 -22.19
N ASN A 63 14.31 -11.99 -21.31
CA ASN A 63 14.88 -12.80 -20.24
C ASN A 63 14.15 -12.51 -18.94
N LEU A 64 13.63 -13.55 -18.28
CA LEU A 64 13.07 -13.44 -16.94
C LEU A 64 14.21 -13.25 -15.94
N ILE A 65 14.11 -12.23 -15.08
CA ILE A 65 15.05 -11.93 -14.00
C ILE A 65 14.49 -12.39 -12.66
N ALA A 66 13.22 -12.03 -12.37
CA ALA A 66 12.51 -12.37 -11.14
C ALA A 66 11.01 -12.40 -11.39
N GLU A 67 10.27 -13.09 -10.51
CA GLU A 67 8.81 -13.12 -10.57
C GLU A 67 8.20 -13.14 -9.16
N GLY A 68 6.92 -12.82 -9.06
CA GLY A 68 6.14 -12.96 -7.83
C GLY A 68 4.65 -12.91 -8.10
N ASP A 69 3.91 -13.73 -7.35
CA ASP A 69 2.44 -13.68 -7.40
C ASP A 69 1.93 -12.42 -6.72
N PHE A 70 0.88 -11.83 -7.29
CA PHE A 70 0.18 -10.74 -6.62
C PHE A 70 -0.52 -11.22 -5.34
N LYS A 71 -0.52 -10.37 -4.34
CA LYS A 71 -1.13 -10.58 -3.03
C LYS A 71 -2.07 -9.44 -2.70
N GLU A 72 -3.24 -9.79 -2.25
CA GLU A 72 -4.22 -8.83 -1.75
C GLU A 72 -3.71 -8.07 -0.53
N LYS A 73 -4.07 -6.80 -0.44
CA LYS A 73 -3.90 -5.99 0.76
C LYS A 73 -5.24 -5.35 1.15
N ALA A 74 -5.66 -4.30 0.50
CA ALA A 74 -6.98 -3.71 0.69
C ALA A 74 -8.03 -4.29 -0.27
N HIS A 75 -7.58 -4.76 -1.45
CA HIS A 75 -8.49 -5.18 -2.52
C HIS A 75 -8.00 -6.44 -3.21
N HIS A 76 -8.96 -7.13 -3.84
CA HIS A 76 -8.75 -8.35 -4.62
C HIS A 76 -7.77 -8.14 -5.78
N VAL A 77 -6.93 -9.14 -6.01
CA VAL A 77 -5.98 -9.19 -7.12
C VAL A 77 -5.67 -10.63 -7.48
N GLU A 78 -5.50 -10.91 -8.78
CA GLU A 78 -4.96 -12.15 -9.32
C GLU A 78 -3.81 -11.87 -10.29
N GLY A 79 -3.03 -12.89 -10.63
CA GLY A 79 -1.94 -12.83 -11.60
C GLY A 79 -0.55 -12.74 -10.98
N LYS A 80 0.43 -12.46 -11.85
CA LYS A 80 1.85 -12.39 -11.51
C LYS A 80 2.48 -11.09 -11.97
N ALA A 81 3.50 -10.64 -11.26
CA ALA A 81 4.45 -9.65 -11.72
C ALA A 81 5.77 -10.32 -12.09
N LEU A 82 6.29 -9.99 -13.26
CA LEU A 82 7.56 -10.48 -13.78
C LEU A 82 8.49 -9.28 -13.97
N LEU A 83 9.71 -9.40 -13.49
CA LEU A 83 10.81 -8.53 -13.88
C LEU A 83 11.52 -9.17 -15.06
N ILE A 84 11.50 -8.53 -16.20
CA ILE A 84 12.12 -9.03 -17.42
C ILE A 84 13.10 -8.01 -18.01
N GLU A 85 14.09 -8.53 -18.72
CA GLU A 85 14.95 -7.73 -19.60
C GLU A 85 14.58 -8.02 -21.04
N ASN A 86 14.25 -6.99 -21.78
CA ASN A 86 13.92 -7.06 -23.18
C ASN A 86 14.66 -5.95 -23.95
N GLU A 87 15.52 -6.35 -24.90
CA GLU A 87 16.32 -5.43 -25.73
C GLU A 87 17.14 -4.40 -24.92
N GLY A 88 17.69 -4.83 -23.78
CA GLY A 88 18.51 -3.99 -22.89
C GLY A 88 17.70 -3.09 -21.95
N LYS A 89 16.38 -3.17 -21.97
CA LYS A 89 15.50 -2.45 -21.03
C LYS A 89 14.91 -3.41 -20.00
N LYS A 90 14.81 -2.95 -18.76
CA LYS A 90 14.07 -3.66 -17.71
C LYS A 90 12.58 -3.25 -17.73
N ILE A 91 11.72 -4.22 -17.57
CA ILE A 91 10.27 -4.06 -17.62
C ILE A 91 9.64 -4.85 -16.46
N VAL A 92 8.70 -4.25 -15.76
CA VAL A 92 7.74 -4.99 -14.95
C VAL A 92 6.57 -5.37 -15.85
N ARG A 93 6.37 -6.67 -16.02
CA ARG A 93 5.24 -7.23 -16.77
C ARG A 93 4.25 -7.88 -15.83
N PHE A 94 2.98 -7.55 -16.00
CA PHE A 94 1.88 -8.27 -15.36
C PHE A 94 1.37 -9.34 -16.30
N GLU A 95 1.12 -10.54 -15.80
CA GLU A 95 0.52 -11.63 -16.54
C GLU A 95 -0.70 -12.20 -15.80
N ASP A 96 -1.74 -12.52 -16.57
CA ASP A 96 -3.03 -12.98 -16.05
C ASP A 96 -3.59 -12.07 -14.94
N PHE A 97 -3.28 -10.79 -15.08
CA PHE A 97 -3.62 -9.79 -14.08
C PHE A 97 -5.12 -9.52 -14.06
N ASP A 98 -5.71 -9.50 -12.87
CA ASP A 98 -7.09 -9.08 -12.62
C ASP A 98 -7.18 -8.38 -11.27
N THR A 99 -7.70 -7.16 -11.25
CA THR A 99 -7.95 -6.37 -10.04
C THR A 99 -9.16 -5.47 -10.21
N ILE A 100 -9.74 -5.07 -9.11
CA ILE A 100 -10.77 -4.03 -9.16
C ILE A 100 -10.15 -2.66 -9.47
N ASN A 101 -10.89 -1.81 -10.14
CA ASN A 101 -10.46 -0.45 -10.41
C ASN A 101 -10.63 0.43 -9.15
N GLY A 102 -9.94 1.56 -9.15
CA GLY A 102 -10.00 2.52 -8.06
C GLY A 102 -9.54 3.91 -8.48
N PRO A 103 -9.73 4.91 -7.63
CA PRO A 103 -9.39 6.30 -7.95
C PRO A 103 -7.88 6.47 -8.01
N ALA A 104 -7.38 6.91 -9.19
CA ALA A 104 -5.98 7.23 -9.44
C ALA A 104 -4.98 6.18 -8.93
N LEU A 105 -5.14 4.93 -9.42
CA LEU A 105 -4.19 3.85 -9.16
C LEU A 105 -2.89 4.06 -9.92
N TYR A 106 -1.78 3.84 -9.25
CA TYR A 106 -0.42 3.94 -9.78
C TYR A 106 0.37 2.69 -9.49
N ILE A 107 1.36 2.41 -10.34
CA ILE A 107 2.27 1.30 -10.17
C ILE A 107 3.59 1.84 -9.64
N TYR A 108 3.99 1.35 -8.48
CA TYR A 108 5.28 1.68 -7.88
C TYR A 108 6.19 0.45 -7.83
N LEU A 109 7.46 0.67 -8.04
CA LEU A 109 8.50 -0.29 -7.71
C LEU A 109 9.18 0.21 -6.42
N SER A 110 8.98 -0.49 -5.31
CA SER A 110 9.31 0.00 -3.97
C SER A 110 10.30 -0.90 -3.24
N SER A 111 11.02 -0.32 -2.28
CA SER A 111 11.90 -1.05 -1.36
C SER A 111 11.13 -1.73 -0.22
N ASP A 112 9.92 -1.23 0.10
CA ASP A 112 9.03 -1.75 1.12
C ASP A 112 7.55 -1.73 0.67
N LEU A 113 6.59 -1.96 1.57
CA LEU A 113 5.15 -1.91 1.27
C LEU A 113 4.53 -0.53 1.52
N GLY A 114 5.33 0.52 1.46
CA GLY A 114 4.91 1.91 1.62
C GLY A 114 5.27 2.79 0.44
N ASP A 115 4.93 4.06 0.53
CA ASP A 115 5.21 5.10 -0.44
C ASP A 115 6.32 6.08 0.01
N GLY A 116 7.21 5.62 0.90
CA GLY A 116 8.34 6.43 1.39
C GLY A 116 9.57 6.36 0.49
N ASP A 117 9.83 5.22 -0.16
CA ASP A 117 11.02 4.98 -1.01
C ASP A 117 10.66 4.10 -2.20
N PHE A 118 10.28 4.71 -3.29
CA PHE A 118 9.76 4.04 -4.49
C PHE A 118 10.15 4.74 -5.79
N VAL A 119 10.03 4.00 -6.88
CA VAL A 119 10.10 4.48 -8.26
C VAL A 119 8.69 4.43 -8.85
N ASP A 120 8.20 5.56 -9.34
CA ASP A 120 6.89 5.68 -9.98
C ASP A 120 6.97 5.17 -11.42
N LEU A 121 6.25 4.10 -11.73
CA LEU A 121 6.14 3.53 -13.09
C LEU A 121 4.93 4.08 -13.86
N GLY A 122 4.18 5.00 -13.25
CA GLY A 122 3.03 5.67 -13.87
C GLY A 122 1.67 5.13 -13.42
N PRO A 123 0.60 5.70 -13.98
CA PRO A 123 -0.76 5.26 -13.66
C PRO A 123 -1.02 3.84 -14.16
N ILE A 124 -1.93 3.13 -13.49
CA ILE A 124 -2.38 1.82 -13.95
C ILE A 124 -2.96 1.95 -15.37
N LYS A 125 -2.47 1.15 -16.29
CA LYS A 125 -2.91 1.17 -17.70
C LYS A 125 -4.21 0.38 -17.91
N ALA A 126 -4.34 -0.73 -17.18
CA ALA A 126 -5.49 -1.62 -17.25
C ALA A 126 -5.69 -2.35 -15.93
N THR A 127 -6.89 -2.86 -15.72
CA THR A 127 -7.26 -3.65 -14.54
C THR A 127 -7.27 -5.14 -14.82
N LYS A 128 -7.12 -5.53 -16.11
CA LYS A 128 -7.14 -6.93 -16.54
C LYS A 128 -6.24 -7.17 -17.74
N GLY A 129 -5.55 -8.32 -17.77
CA GLY A 129 -4.78 -8.82 -18.89
C GLY A 129 -3.27 -8.81 -18.69
N ASN A 130 -2.50 -8.64 -19.78
CA ASN A 130 -1.05 -8.65 -19.78
C ASN A 130 -0.53 -7.24 -20.06
N ILE A 131 0.24 -6.65 -19.15
CA ILE A 131 0.56 -5.23 -19.15
C ILE A 131 2.04 -5.02 -18.86
N ASN A 132 2.70 -4.13 -19.59
CA ASN A 132 4.12 -3.83 -19.43
C ASN A 132 4.33 -2.42 -18.86
N TYR A 133 5.25 -2.29 -17.90
CA TYR A 133 5.70 -1.01 -17.34
C TYR A 133 7.22 -0.92 -17.49
N GLU A 134 7.72 0.03 -18.28
CA GLU A 134 9.16 0.25 -18.41
C GLU A 134 9.74 0.78 -17.11
N ILE A 135 10.88 0.21 -16.69
CA ILE A 135 11.63 0.70 -15.53
C ILE A 135 12.64 1.74 -16.04
N PRO A 136 12.73 2.93 -15.43
CA PRO A 136 13.75 3.90 -15.78
C PRO A 136 15.17 3.34 -15.69
N GLU A 137 16.07 3.80 -16.55
CA GLU A 137 17.47 3.37 -16.51
C GLU A 137 18.13 3.70 -15.16
N GLY A 138 19.00 2.81 -14.71
CA GLY A 138 19.75 3.01 -13.46
C GLY A 138 19.00 2.65 -12.17
N VAL A 139 17.76 2.19 -12.26
CA VAL A 139 17.01 1.71 -11.09
C VAL A 139 17.61 0.39 -10.58
N ASP A 140 17.92 0.36 -9.29
CA ASP A 140 18.36 -0.83 -8.57
C ASP A 140 17.18 -1.76 -8.27
N THR A 141 16.96 -2.76 -9.12
CA THR A 141 15.85 -3.70 -9.00
C THR A 141 16.04 -4.79 -7.93
N GLU A 142 17.22 -4.87 -7.30
CA GLU A 142 17.43 -5.72 -6.11
C GLU A 142 16.90 -4.99 -4.87
N LYS A 143 17.15 -3.68 -4.78
CA LYS A 143 16.60 -2.82 -3.72
C LYS A 143 15.09 -2.64 -3.88
N TYR A 144 14.65 -2.22 -5.04
CA TYR A 144 13.25 -1.96 -5.36
C TYR A 144 12.60 -3.21 -5.96
N ASN A 145 12.29 -4.18 -5.11
CA ASN A 145 11.80 -5.50 -5.54
C ASN A 145 10.32 -5.76 -5.20
N LYS A 146 9.57 -4.73 -4.80
CA LYS A 146 8.14 -4.85 -4.52
C LYS A 146 7.36 -4.00 -5.53
N VAL A 147 6.49 -4.66 -6.28
CA VAL A 147 5.54 -4.00 -7.18
C VAL A 147 4.29 -3.68 -6.39
N LEU A 148 3.95 -2.41 -6.26
CA LEU A 148 2.77 -1.97 -5.53
C LEU A 148 1.72 -1.44 -6.50
N ILE A 149 0.46 -1.76 -6.23
CA ILE A 149 -0.71 -1.07 -6.80
C ILE A 149 -1.20 -0.11 -5.73
N TRP A 150 -0.99 1.18 -5.97
CA TRP A 150 -1.17 2.23 -4.97
C TRP A 150 -2.25 3.23 -5.36
N CYS A 151 -3.23 3.41 -4.48
CA CYS A 151 -4.21 4.46 -4.61
C CYS A 151 -3.65 5.77 -4.06
N ARG A 152 -3.18 6.63 -4.95
CA ARG A 152 -2.43 7.84 -4.59
C ARG A 152 -3.22 8.86 -3.76
N PRO A 153 -4.48 9.23 -4.10
CA PRO A 153 -5.21 10.24 -3.35
C PRO A 153 -5.50 9.87 -1.90
N PHE A 154 -5.57 8.58 -1.61
CA PHE A 154 -5.94 8.06 -0.30
C PHE A 154 -4.80 7.34 0.42
N SER A 155 -3.60 7.31 -0.19
CA SER A 155 -2.42 6.60 0.34
C SER A 155 -2.71 5.15 0.76
N VAL A 156 -3.48 4.43 -0.08
CA VAL A 156 -3.89 3.05 0.19
C VAL A 156 -3.14 2.07 -0.70
N LEU A 157 -2.49 1.08 -0.09
CA LEU A 157 -1.95 -0.08 -0.79
C LEU A 157 -3.08 -1.04 -1.15
N PHE A 158 -3.42 -1.13 -2.44
CA PHE A 158 -4.44 -2.05 -2.97
C PHE A 158 -3.96 -3.49 -2.90
N SER A 159 -2.83 -3.74 -3.52
CA SER A 159 -2.21 -5.05 -3.63
C SER A 159 -0.73 -4.92 -3.98
N TYR A 160 0.02 -6.01 -3.91
CA TYR A 160 1.45 -6.00 -4.20
C TYR A 160 1.94 -7.36 -4.69
N ALA A 161 3.09 -7.36 -5.38
CA ALA A 161 3.89 -8.55 -5.65
C ALA A 161 5.32 -8.34 -5.16
N GLU A 162 5.99 -9.41 -4.72
CA GLU A 162 7.39 -9.40 -4.30
C GLU A 162 8.21 -10.22 -5.29
N LEU A 163 9.06 -9.55 -6.04
CA LEU A 163 9.93 -10.13 -7.06
C LEU A 163 11.09 -10.90 -6.41
N LYS A 164 11.25 -12.19 -6.75
CA LYS A 164 12.26 -13.10 -6.19
C LYS A 164 12.91 -13.93 -7.29
#